data_2822a6150da25088a00e274987587683
#
_entry.id   2822a6150da25088a00e274987587683
#
_cell.length_a   1.000
_cell.length_b   1.000
_cell.length_c   1.000
_cell.angle_alpha   90.00
_cell.angle_beta   90.00
_cell.angle_gamma   90.00
#
_symmetry.space_group_name_H-M   'P 1'
#
loop_
_entity.id
_entity.type
_entity.pdbx_description
1 polymer ?
#
loop_
_entity_poly.entity_id
_entity_poly.type
_entity_poly.pdbx_seq_one_letter_code
_entity_poly.pdbx_strand_id
1 'polypeptide(L)' 'MVSLNSISVSTHLYEREYGRRPKGRGSWAFSIGDTAGYDDVSKAFFTNSMTYREAVKVAKLEAQRRNATVIYTLP' A
#
# COMPACT_ATOMS: atom_id res chain seq x y z
N MET A 1 11.38 0.52 15.95
CA MET A 1 11.16 0.92 14.51
C MET A 1 10.95 -0.31 13.65
N VAL A 2 9.99 -0.25 12.75
CA VAL A 2 9.69 -1.36 11.86
C VAL A 2 10.70 -1.40 10.72
N SER A 3 11.22 -2.59 10.42
CA SER A 3 12.09 -2.78 9.26
C SER A 3 11.26 -2.80 7.98
N LEU A 4 11.78 -2.22 6.91
CA LEU A 4 11.10 -2.28 5.60
C LEU A 4 10.82 -3.73 5.17
N ASN A 5 11.74 -4.65 5.50
CA ASN A 5 11.56 -6.05 5.15
C ASN A 5 10.47 -6.75 5.97
N SER A 6 10.05 -6.14 7.07
CA SER A 6 8.99 -6.68 7.93
C SER A 6 7.61 -6.17 7.54
N ILE A 7 7.53 -5.27 6.57
CA ILE A 7 6.26 -4.69 6.15
C ILE A 7 5.69 -5.56 5.02
N SER A 8 4.48 -6.09 5.26
CA SER A 8 3.78 -6.92 4.29
C SER A 8 2.96 -6.06 3.34
N VAL A 9 2.87 -6.49 2.10
CA VAL A 9 2.05 -5.83 1.08
C VAL A 9 0.92 -6.78 0.70
N SER A 10 -0.32 -6.31 0.88
CA SER A 10 -1.50 -7.07 0.47
C SER A 10 -2.08 -6.47 -0.79
N THR A 11 -2.28 -7.29 -1.81
CA THR A 11 -2.89 -6.87 -3.07
C THR A 11 -4.29 -7.45 -3.25
N HIS A 12 -4.80 -8.10 -2.21
CA HIS A 12 -6.06 -8.83 -2.28
C HIS A 12 -7.24 -7.95 -2.71
N LEU A 13 -7.35 -6.76 -2.13
CA LEU A 13 -8.45 -5.84 -2.46
C LEU A 13 -8.40 -5.41 -3.92
N TYR A 14 -7.20 -5.10 -4.41
CA TYR A 14 -7.00 -4.70 -5.79
C TYR A 14 -7.33 -5.83 -6.76
N GLU A 15 -6.82 -7.03 -6.48
CA GLU A 15 -7.04 -8.19 -7.34
C GLU A 15 -8.50 -8.59 -7.40
N ARG A 16 -9.21 -8.44 -6.28
CA ARG A 16 -10.63 -8.75 -6.21
C ARG A 16 -11.45 -7.82 -7.09
N GLU A 17 -11.08 -6.54 -7.15
CA GLU A 17 -11.81 -5.54 -7.92
C GLU A 17 -11.50 -5.63 -9.41
N TYR A 18 -10.23 -5.83 -9.77
CA TYR A 18 -9.81 -5.77 -11.17
C TYR A 18 -9.48 -7.12 -11.79
N GLY A 19 -9.44 -8.18 -11.01
CA GLY A 19 -9.14 -9.52 -11.51
C GLY A 19 -7.72 -9.71 -11.99
N ARG A 20 -6.80 -8.85 -11.54
CA ARG A 20 -5.40 -8.91 -11.94
C ARG A 20 -4.53 -8.26 -10.87
N ARG A 21 -3.24 -8.56 -10.91
CA ARG A 21 -2.27 -7.96 -9.99
C ARG A 21 -1.97 -6.51 -10.38
N PRO A 22 -1.70 -5.65 -9.39
CA PRO A 22 -1.28 -4.27 -9.69
C PRO A 22 0.05 -4.29 -10.43
N LYS A 23 0.11 -3.54 -11.53
CA LYS A 23 1.35 -3.39 -12.30
C LYS A 23 1.27 -2.15 -13.16
N GLY A 24 2.42 -1.74 -13.69
CA GLY A 24 2.48 -0.62 -14.61
C GLY A 24 2.60 0.71 -13.88
N ARG A 25 2.40 1.79 -14.62
CA ARG A 25 2.56 3.16 -14.13
C ARG A 25 1.20 3.81 -13.93
N GLY A 26 1.06 4.53 -12.84
CA GLY A 26 -0.16 5.29 -12.53
C GLY A 26 -0.06 5.86 -11.13
N SER A 27 -1.11 6.51 -10.68
CA SER A 27 -1.22 6.96 -9.29
C SER A 27 -1.80 5.81 -8.48
N TRP A 28 -1.14 5.49 -7.38
CA TRP A 28 -1.50 4.35 -6.55
C TRP A 28 -1.98 4.80 -5.19
N ALA A 29 -2.94 4.07 -4.63
CA ALA A 29 -3.47 4.34 -3.30
C ALA A 29 -3.24 3.13 -2.41
N PHE A 30 -2.85 3.40 -1.17
CA PHE A 30 -2.60 2.36 -0.17
C PHE A 30 -3.29 2.71 1.13
N SER A 31 -3.79 1.69 1.81
CA SER A 31 -4.19 1.81 3.20
C SER A 31 -3.01 1.33 4.04
N ILE A 32 -2.56 2.15 4.97
CA ILE A 32 -1.38 1.86 5.80
C ILE A 32 -1.82 1.67 7.23
N GLY A 33 -1.42 0.55 7.82
CA GLY A 33 -1.77 0.30 9.21
C GLY A 33 -1.47 -1.12 9.60
N ASP A 34 -2.17 -1.59 10.63
CA ASP A 34 -2.21 -3.00 10.98
C ASP A 34 -3.45 -3.63 10.32
N THR A 35 -3.81 -4.82 10.77
CA THR A 35 -4.89 -5.58 10.14
C THR A 35 -6.25 -4.88 10.15
N ALA A 36 -6.44 -3.89 11.01
CA ALA A 36 -7.72 -3.19 11.15
C ALA A 36 -7.76 -1.85 10.40
N GLY A 37 -6.66 -1.45 9.78
CA GLY A 37 -6.54 -0.10 9.25
C GLY A 37 -7.09 0.12 7.85
N TYR A 38 -7.39 -0.93 7.12
CA TYR A 38 -7.65 -0.80 5.69
C TYR A 38 -9.03 -0.22 5.35
N ASP A 39 -9.95 -0.20 6.28
CA ASP A 39 -11.29 0.31 6.03
C ASP A 39 -11.44 1.81 6.28
N ASP A 40 -10.39 2.47 6.75
CA ASP A 40 -10.41 3.92 6.97
C ASP A 40 -9.79 4.63 5.77
N VAL A 41 -10.62 4.90 4.77
CA VAL A 41 -10.19 5.50 3.51
C VAL A 41 -9.63 6.91 3.71
N SER A 42 -10.07 7.61 4.75
CA SER A 42 -9.59 8.97 5.00
C SER A 42 -8.11 9.03 5.34
N LYS A 43 -7.53 7.90 5.72
CA LYS A 43 -6.10 7.80 6.05
C LYS A 43 -5.29 7.14 4.93
N ALA A 44 -5.88 6.99 3.76
CA ALA A 44 -5.19 6.38 2.65
C ALA A 44 -3.98 7.23 2.22
N PHE A 45 -2.95 6.55 1.78
CA PHE A 45 -1.74 7.19 1.26
C PHE A 45 -1.77 7.12 -0.26
N PHE A 46 -1.64 8.26 -0.91
CA PHE A 46 -1.70 8.36 -2.36
C PHE A 46 -0.34 8.73 -2.92
N THR A 47 0.03 8.11 -4.03
CA THR A 47 1.30 8.43 -4.68
C THR A 47 1.07 9.31 -5.91
N ASN A 48 2.14 9.97 -6.35
CA ASN A 48 2.19 10.58 -7.67
C ASN A 48 2.26 9.48 -8.72
N SER A 49 2.20 9.86 -10.00
CA SER A 49 2.32 8.89 -11.09
C SER A 49 3.71 8.24 -11.04
N MET A 50 3.73 6.92 -10.88
CA MET A 50 4.96 6.13 -10.81
C MET A 50 4.62 4.66 -11.05
N THR A 51 5.65 3.83 -11.23
CA THR A 51 5.40 2.39 -11.36
C THR A 51 4.91 1.84 -10.02
N TYR A 52 4.17 0.72 -10.10
CA TYR A 52 3.70 0.07 -8.88
C TYR A 52 4.87 -0.30 -7.96
N ARG A 53 5.97 -0.77 -8.54
CA ARG A 53 7.16 -1.14 -7.77
C ARG A 53 7.69 0.05 -6.97
N GLU A 54 7.77 1.21 -7.61
CA GLU A 54 8.20 2.43 -6.94
C GLU A 54 7.20 2.85 -5.87
N ALA A 55 5.91 2.75 -6.19
CA ALA A 55 4.84 3.11 -5.26
C ALA A 55 4.90 2.26 -3.99
N VAL A 56 5.17 0.96 -4.12
CA VAL A 56 5.31 0.07 -2.97
C VAL A 56 6.46 0.51 -2.08
N LYS A 57 7.58 0.90 -2.67
CA LYS A 57 8.74 1.40 -1.88
C LYS A 57 8.37 2.63 -1.09
N VAL A 58 7.70 3.58 -1.73
CA VAL A 58 7.27 4.83 -1.08
C VAL A 58 6.27 4.51 0.04
N ALA A 59 5.31 3.62 -0.23
CA ALA A 59 4.32 3.23 0.76
C ALA A 59 4.96 2.53 1.96
N LYS A 60 5.96 1.69 1.74
CA LYS A 60 6.68 1.04 2.83
C LYS A 60 7.44 2.04 3.70
N LEU A 61 8.04 3.06 3.10
CA LEU A 61 8.70 4.11 3.85
C LEU A 61 7.70 4.87 4.72
N GLU A 62 6.53 5.15 4.18
CA GLU A 62 5.48 5.82 4.95
C GLU A 62 4.98 4.91 6.08
N ALA A 63 4.82 3.62 5.81
CA ALA A 63 4.41 2.65 6.83
C ALA A 63 5.45 2.57 7.95
N GLN A 64 6.74 2.57 7.60
CA GLN A 64 7.82 2.56 8.58
C GLN A 64 7.73 3.80 9.48
N ARG A 65 7.50 4.95 8.89
CA ARG A 65 7.34 6.21 9.62
C ARG A 65 6.18 6.14 10.61
N ARG A 66 5.11 5.45 10.24
CA ARG A 66 3.92 5.29 11.08
C ARG A 66 3.97 4.08 12.00
N ASN A 67 5.06 3.33 12.01
CA ASN A 67 5.21 2.07 12.75
C ASN A 67 4.16 1.03 12.36
N ALA A 68 3.76 1.02 11.10
CA ALA A 68 2.81 0.05 10.58
C ALA A 68 3.56 -1.14 10.00
N THR A 69 2.93 -2.31 10.03
CA THR A 69 3.53 -3.56 9.55
C THR A 69 2.89 -4.10 8.29
N VAL A 70 1.84 -3.46 7.82
CA VAL A 70 1.14 -3.93 6.62
C VAL A 70 0.62 -2.74 5.81
N ILE A 71 0.66 -2.88 4.48
CA ILE A 71 0.03 -1.94 3.57
C ILE A 71 -0.89 -2.73 2.64
N TYR A 72 -2.01 -2.12 2.30
CA TYR A 72 -3.00 -2.71 1.39
C TYR A 72 -3.08 -1.86 0.14
N THR A 73 -2.87 -2.48 -1.03
CA THR A 73 -3.07 -1.79 -2.29
C THR A 73 -4.57 -1.63 -2.52
N LEU A 74 -5.02 -0.38 -2.66
CA LEU A 74 -6.45 -0.09 -2.85
C LEU A 74 -6.82 -0.13 -4.33
N PRO A 75 -8.08 -0.51 -4.65
CA PRO A 75 -8.54 -0.49 -6.04
C PRO A 75 -8.62 0.90 -6.63
#